data_febc461b448a84bd5090b6c2af375fa6
#
_entry.id   febc461b448a84bd5090b6c2af375fa6
#
_cell.length_a   1.000
_cell.length_b   1.000
_cell.length_c   1.000
_cell.angle_alpha   90.00
_cell.angle_beta   90.00
_cell.angle_gamma   90.00
#
_symmetry.space_group_name_H-M   'P 1'
#
loop_
_entity.id
_entity.type
_entity.pdbx_description
1 polymer ?
#
loop_
_entity_poly.entity_id
_entity_poly.type
_entity_poly.pdbx_seq_one_letter_code
_entity_poly.pdbx_strand_id
1 'polypeptide(L)'
;MRIYPLSEGSFSIDETKVFKPFNSSSPDYPNRPKGSILVEVQPFVIITDNDIILLDTGLGYLNKMGVLQIHENLMALGIDPSKVTKVFLSHLHKDHAGGISYLHPVHQEQFISFPYAKYYVQRREFDEVMKNSHNPTLLAQIGVLENFSGVVWLTQDKGVIDNLIHYEITGGHSEFHQVAWMKENEEIIFFGADVAPQLQQMKSRFVAKYDMDGKKSMEWRQQWWVTGAKEQWTFAFYHDIGQPTFRIDTTI
;
A
#
# COMPACT_ATOMS: atom_id res chain seq x y z
N MET A 1 -7.31 15.83 8.65
CA MET A 1 -6.63 15.15 7.50
C MET A 1 -7.59 14.88 6.35
N ARG A 2 -7.10 14.74 5.11
CA ARG A 2 -7.89 14.27 3.95
C ARG A 2 -7.17 13.08 3.34
N ILE A 3 -7.91 12.02 3.02
CA ILE A 3 -7.36 10.81 2.39
C ILE A 3 -8.03 10.57 1.04
N TYR A 4 -7.25 10.20 0.03
CA TYR A 4 -7.73 9.87 -1.30
C TYR A 4 -7.07 8.59 -1.81
N PRO A 5 -7.83 7.66 -2.40
CA PRO A 5 -7.25 6.52 -3.11
C PRO A 5 -6.64 6.97 -4.44
N LEU A 6 -5.50 6.38 -4.79
CA LEU A 6 -4.80 6.57 -6.06
C LEU A 6 -4.90 5.29 -6.88
N SER A 7 -6.12 4.92 -7.27
CA SER A 7 -6.38 3.66 -7.95
C SER A 7 -5.55 3.50 -9.24
N GLU A 8 -4.84 2.39 -9.33
CA GLU A 8 -4.16 1.94 -10.57
C GLU A 8 -5.03 0.94 -11.36
N GLY A 9 -6.20 0.60 -10.82
CA GLY A 9 -7.21 -0.25 -11.47
C GLY A 9 -7.51 -1.54 -10.71
N SER A 10 -8.53 -2.23 -11.21
CA SER A 10 -8.96 -3.53 -10.69
C SER A 10 -8.30 -4.66 -11.47
N PHE A 11 -7.90 -5.69 -10.74
CA PHE A 11 -7.17 -6.84 -11.29
C PHE A 11 -7.76 -8.16 -10.78
N SER A 12 -7.62 -9.20 -11.62
CA SER A 12 -7.77 -10.59 -11.23
C SER A 12 -6.38 -11.20 -11.09
N ILE A 13 -6.14 -11.87 -9.96
CA ILE A 13 -4.85 -12.52 -9.66
C ILE A 13 -5.12 -14.00 -9.39
N ASP A 14 -4.44 -14.88 -10.11
CA ASP A 14 -4.45 -16.32 -9.89
C ASP A 14 -3.11 -16.80 -9.30
N GLU A 15 -2.88 -18.11 -9.29
CA GLU A 15 -1.65 -18.73 -8.78
C GLU A 15 -0.36 -18.27 -9.48
N THR A 16 -0.48 -17.72 -10.70
CA THR A 16 0.66 -17.16 -11.44
C THR A 16 1.15 -15.84 -10.90
N LYS A 17 0.41 -15.22 -9.95
CA LYS A 17 0.68 -13.89 -9.38
C LYS A 17 0.78 -12.76 -10.41
N VAL A 18 0.17 -12.95 -11.59
CA VAL A 18 0.09 -11.94 -12.64
C VAL A 18 -1.15 -11.09 -12.45
N PHE A 19 -0.99 -9.78 -12.40
CA PHE A 19 -2.08 -8.81 -12.33
C PHE A 19 -2.73 -8.66 -13.72
N LYS A 20 -3.88 -9.31 -13.92
CA LYS A 20 -4.66 -9.22 -15.16
C LYS A 20 -5.74 -8.16 -14.99
N PRO A 21 -5.74 -7.07 -15.79
CA PRO A 21 -6.77 -6.04 -15.70
C PRO A 21 -8.17 -6.65 -15.72
N PHE A 22 -9.03 -6.15 -14.87
CA PHE A 22 -10.35 -6.69 -14.65
C PHE A 22 -11.40 -5.57 -14.72
N ASN A 23 -12.51 -5.86 -15.42
CA ASN A 23 -13.67 -4.99 -15.44
C ASN A 23 -14.90 -5.81 -15.02
N SER A 24 -15.53 -5.44 -13.90
CA SER A 24 -16.73 -6.12 -13.38
C SER A 24 -17.92 -6.09 -14.35
N SER A 25 -17.94 -5.14 -15.28
CA SER A 25 -18.97 -5.02 -16.33
C SER A 25 -18.65 -5.84 -17.57
N SER A 26 -17.48 -6.50 -17.64
CA SER A 26 -17.11 -7.33 -18.78
C SER A 26 -17.91 -8.63 -18.78
N PRO A 27 -18.39 -9.10 -19.97
CA PRO A 27 -19.00 -10.41 -20.13
C PRO A 27 -18.05 -11.57 -19.78
N ASP A 28 -16.74 -11.33 -19.75
CA ASP A 28 -15.73 -12.32 -19.35
C ASP A 28 -15.59 -12.50 -17.85
N TYR A 29 -16.30 -11.71 -17.05
CA TYR A 29 -16.29 -11.82 -15.58
C TYR A 29 -16.52 -13.25 -15.06
N PRO A 30 -17.50 -14.02 -15.58
CA PRO A 30 -17.72 -15.40 -15.15
C PRO A 30 -16.62 -16.38 -15.57
N ASN A 31 -15.81 -16.02 -16.58
CA ASN A 31 -14.80 -16.91 -17.21
C ASN A 31 -13.40 -16.77 -16.62
N ARG A 32 -13.23 -15.96 -15.54
CA ARG A 32 -11.92 -15.84 -14.89
C ARG A 32 -11.47 -17.18 -14.30
N PRO A 33 -10.14 -17.41 -14.12
CA PRO A 33 -9.63 -18.64 -13.53
C PRO A 33 -10.26 -18.92 -12.14
N LYS A 34 -10.67 -20.16 -11.93
CA LYS A 34 -11.23 -20.58 -10.63
C LYS A 34 -10.19 -20.37 -9.54
N GLY A 35 -10.61 -19.76 -8.44
CA GLY A 35 -9.72 -19.46 -7.31
C GLY A 35 -8.93 -18.17 -7.47
N SER A 36 -9.09 -17.44 -8.59
CA SER A 36 -8.54 -16.09 -8.67
C SER A 36 -9.20 -15.15 -7.68
N ILE A 37 -8.39 -14.28 -7.09
CA ILE A 37 -8.87 -13.18 -6.24
C ILE A 37 -9.05 -11.91 -7.08
N LEU A 38 -10.00 -11.10 -6.68
CA LEU A 38 -10.24 -9.79 -7.29
C LEU A 38 -9.76 -8.73 -6.33
N VAL A 39 -8.92 -7.83 -6.82
CA VAL A 39 -8.30 -6.77 -6.03
C VAL A 39 -8.32 -5.46 -6.80
N GLU A 40 -8.44 -4.37 -6.08
CA GLU A 40 -7.98 -3.07 -6.53
C GLU A 40 -6.50 -2.92 -6.16
N VAL A 41 -5.72 -2.17 -6.92
CA VAL A 41 -4.41 -1.70 -6.48
C VAL A 41 -4.53 -0.21 -6.30
N GLN A 42 -4.51 0.22 -5.04
CA GLN A 42 -4.78 1.63 -4.73
C GLN A 42 -3.92 2.14 -3.57
N PRO A 43 -2.72 2.66 -3.87
CA PRO A 43 -2.02 3.52 -2.94
C PRO A 43 -2.92 4.66 -2.44
N PHE A 44 -2.61 5.19 -1.28
CA PHE A 44 -3.35 6.33 -0.75
C PHE A 44 -2.46 7.56 -0.64
N VAL A 45 -3.04 8.73 -0.87
CA VAL A 45 -2.43 9.99 -0.46
C VAL A 45 -3.21 10.59 0.70
N ILE A 46 -2.47 11.00 1.74
CA ILE A 46 -3.02 11.73 2.88
C ILE A 46 -2.44 13.14 2.86
N ILE A 47 -3.33 14.12 2.95
CA ILE A 47 -2.99 15.53 3.03
C ILE A 47 -3.27 16.00 4.44
N THR A 48 -2.24 16.47 5.13
CA THR A 48 -2.30 17.14 6.43
C THR A 48 -2.02 18.63 6.26
N ASP A 49 -1.93 19.37 7.35
CA ASP A 49 -1.58 20.80 7.30
C ASP A 49 -0.14 21.03 6.82
N ASN A 50 0.76 20.05 7.04
CA ASN A 50 2.20 20.22 6.79
C ASN A 50 2.77 19.19 5.80
N ASP A 51 2.06 18.08 5.53
CA ASP A 51 2.60 16.96 4.79
C ASP A 51 1.66 16.45 3.70
N ILE A 52 2.24 15.95 2.63
CA ILE A 52 1.61 15.11 1.63
C ILE A 52 2.26 13.73 1.73
N ILE A 53 1.52 12.76 2.24
CA ILE A 53 2.02 11.44 2.61
C ILE A 53 1.44 10.40 1.66
N LEU A 54 2.29 9.60 1.04
CA LEU A 54 1.88 8.40 0.31
C LEU A 54 1.95 7.18 1.22
N LEU A 55 0.94 6.32 1.12
CA LEU A 55 0.89 4.98 1.69
C LEU A 55 1.01 3.99 0.54
N ASP A 56 2.18 3.38 0.43
CA ASP A 56 2.65 2.55 -0.68
C ASP A 56 2.72 3.29 -2.03
N THR A 57 3.26 2.63 -3.06
CA THR A 57 3.59 3.27 -4.35
C THR A 57 3.00 2.57 -5.57
N GLY A 58 2.23 1.50 -5.39
CA GLY A 58 1.57 0.80 -6.49
C GLY A 58 2.48 -0.11 -7.31
N LEU A 59 1.98 -0.49 -8.49
CA LEU A 59 2.63 -1.42 -9.43
C LEU A 59 3.83 -0.83 -10.18
N GLY A 60 3.92 0.50 -10.22
CA GLY A 60 4.97 1.19 -10.97
C GLY A 60 4.78 1.14 -12.50
N TYR A 61 3.55 1.07 -12.96
CA TYR A 61 3.27 1.10 -14.40
C TYR A 61 3.51 2.48 -15.00
N LEU A 62 4.10 2.48 -16.19
CA LEU A 62 4.26 3.67 -17.02
C LEU A 62 3.19 3.69 -18.10
N ASN A 63 2.63 4.86 -18.36
CA ASN A 63 1.79 5.08 -19.52
C ASN A 63 2.62 5.11 -20.82
N LYS A 64 1.96 5.26 -21.97
CA LYS A 64 2.61 5.32 -23.29
C LYS A 64 3.60 6.49 -23.45
N MET A 65 3.49 7.51 -22.60
CA MET A 65 4.38 8.68 -22.59
C MET A 65 5.53 8.55 -21.58
N GLY A 66 5.62 7.40 -20.87
CA GLY A 66 6.66 7.15 -19.87
C GLY A 66 6.39 7.83 -18.52
N VAL A 67 5.15 8.23 -18.26
CA VAL A 67 4.74 8.81 -16.98
C VAL A 67 4.21 7.70 -16.06
N LEU A 68 4.63 7.70 -14.79
CA LEU A 68 4.11 6.78 -13.78
C LEU A 68 2.62 7.01 -13.55
N GLN A 69 1.84 5.94 -13.47
CA GLN A 69 0.40 6.01 -13.20
C GLN A 69 0.10 6.68 -11.87
N ILE A 70 0.87 6.41 -10.82
CA ILE A 70 0.70 7.09 -9.53
C ILE A 70 0.94 8.61 -9.63
N HIS A 71 1.85 9.08 -10.48
CA HIS A 71 2.02 10.51 -10.75
C HIS A 71 0.79 11.11 -11.45
N GLU A 72 0.23 10.40 -12.46
CA GLU A 72 -1.00 10.85 -13.13
C GLU A 72 -2.17 10.94 -12.14
N ASN A 73 -2.31 9.95 -11.26
CA ASN A 73 -3.35 9.91 -10.24
C ASN A 73 -3.22 11.08 -9.24
N LEU A 74 -2.00 11.43 -8.83
CA LEU A 74 -1.74 12.61 -8.00
C LEU A 74 -2.09 13.91 -8.75
N MET A 75 -1.64 14.04 -9.99
CA MET A 75 -1.92 15.23 -10.81
C MET A 75 -3.42 15.39 -11.08
N ALA A 76 -4.17 14.30 -11.21
CA ALA A 76 -5.64 14.34 -11.35
C ALA A 76 -6.33 14.91 -10.10
N LEU A 77 -5.70 14.79 -8.92
CA LEU A 77 -6.14 15.44 -7.67
C LEU A 77 -5.60 16.88 -7.51
N GLY A 78 -4.87 17.38 -8.48
CA GLY A 78 -4.21 18.70 -8.41
C GLY A 78 -2.93 18.71 -7.55
N ILE A 79 -2.36 17.54 -7.28
CA ILE A 79 -1.14 17.38 -6.47
C ILE A 79 0.04 17.17 -7.41
N ASP A 80 1.01 18.09 -7.37
CA ASP A 80 2.30 17.89 -8.01
C ASP A 80 3.07 16.77 -7.28
N PRO A 81 3.52 15.68 -7.95
CA PRO A 81 4.30 14.62 -7.33
C PRO A 81 5.56 15.11 -6.60
N SER A 82 6.16 16.22 -7.03
CA SER A 82 7.31 16.83 -6.35
C SER A 82 7.00 17.40 -4.96
N LYS A 83 5.72 17.54 -4.61
CA LYS A 83 5.25 18.03 -3.30
C LYS A 83 5.02 16.92 -2.29
N VAL A 84 5.13 15.67 -2.69
CA VAL A 84 5.07 14.54 -1.75
C VAL A 84 6.25 14.67 -0.79
N THR A 85 5.95 14.68 0.52
CA THR A 85 6.95 14.87 1.58
C THR A 85 7.38 13.56 2.22
N LYS A 86 6.47 12.57 2.25
CA LYS A 86 6.69 11.28 2.89
C LYS A 86 6.10 10.15 2.06
N VAL A 87 6.80 9.03 2.00
CA VAL A 87 6.32 7.75 1.49
C VAL A 87 6.48 6.71 2.59
N PHE A 88 5.39 6.15 3.07
CA PHE A 88 5.40 5.05 4.02
C PHE A 88 5.14 3.74 3.26
N LEU A 89 6.02 2.76 3.39
CA LEU A 89 5.89 1.45 2.74
C LEU A 89 5.44 0.42 3.78
N SER A 90 4.30 -0.21 3.53
CA SER A 90 3.76 -1.26 4.40
C SER A 90 4.61 -2.53 4.31
N HIS A 91 4.97 -2.92 3.11
CA HIS A 91 5.85 -4.05 2.77
C HIS A 91 6.33 -3.91 1.32
N LEU A 92 7.13 -4.87 0.84
CA LEU A 92 7.80 -4.73 -0.45
C LEU A 92 7.35 -5.74 -1.50
N HIS A 93 6.07 -6.15 -1.51
CA HIS A 93 5.49 -6.81 -2.67
C HIS A 93 5.34 -5.84 -3.84
N LYS A 94 5.28 -6.41 -5.06
CA LYS A 94 5.34 -5.63 -6.30
C LYS A 94 4.26 -4.56 -6.43
N ASP A 95 3.06 -4.88 -6.03
CA ASP A 95 1.90 -3.99 -6.13
C ASP A 95 1.85 -2.90 -5.06
N HIS A 96 2.76 -2.95 -4.08
CA HIS A 96 2.94 -1.92 -3.05
C HIS A 96 4.22 -1.10 -3.27
N ALA A 97 5.27 -1.74 -3.77
CA ALA A 97 6.61 -1.17 -3.88
C ALA A 97 7.10 -0.95 -5.32
N GLY A 98 6.32 -1.40 -6.31
CA GLY A 98 6.72 -1.29 -7.72
C GLY A 98 6.89 0.14 -8.22
N GLY A 99 6.23 1.11 -7.60
CA GLY A 99 6.35 2.52 -7.95
C GLY A 99 7.39 3.30 -7.14
N ILE A 100 8.24 2.65 -6.35
CA ILE A 100 9.36 3.32 -5.64
C ILE A 100 10.29 4.02 -6.62
N SER A 101 10.61 3.33 -7.72
CA SER A 101 11.39 3.88 -8.81
C SER A 101 10.92 3.31 -10.16
N TYR A 102 11.35 3.91 -11.23
CA TYR A 102 11.05 3.47 -12.59
C TYR A 102 12.25 3.58 -13.50
N LEU A 103 12.34 2.68 -14.49
CA LEU A 103 13.34 2.78 -15.53
C LEU A 103 12.98 3.91 -16.48
N HIS A 104 13.78 4.97 -16.49
CA HIS A 104 13.52 6.11 -17.36
C HIS A 104 13.69 5.71 -18.83
N PRO A 105 12.68 5.92 -19.69
CA PRO A 105 12.68 5.35 -21.05
C PRO A 105 13.80 5.86 -21.95
N VAL A 106 14.29 7.08 -21.72
CA VAL A 106 15.37 7.69 -22.50
C VAL A 106 16.74 7.43 -21.89
N HIS A 107 16.88 7.61 -20.58
CA HIS A 107 18.19 7.49 -19.90
C HIS A 107 18.56 6.05 -19.59
N GLN A 108 17.61 5.11 -19.61
CA GLN A 108 17.80 3.70 -19.26
C GLN A 108 18.39 3.50 -17.87
N GLU A 109 18.08 4.43 -16.96
CA GLU A 109 18.49 4.43 -15.55
C GLU A 109 17.25 4.41 -14.63
N GLN A 110 17.40 3.87 -13.43
CA GLN A 110 16.36 3.89 -12.40
C GLN A 110 16.28 5.28 -11.77
N PHE A 111 15.10 5.89 -11.85
CA PHE A 111 14.80 7.16 -11.21
C PHE A 111 13.87 6.94 -10.03
N ILE A 112 14.23 7.47 -8.87
CA ILE A 112 13.34 7.49 -7.70
C ILE A 112 12.09 8.31 -8.02
N SER A 113 10.92 7.79 -7.68
CA SER A 113 9.65 8.38 -8.11
C SER A 113 9.30 9.67 -7.38
N PHE A 114 9.72 9.80 -6.12
CA PHE A 114 9.47 10.98 -5.29
C PHE A 114 10.77 11.48 -4.67
N PRO A 115 11.61 12.19 -5.45
CA PRO A 115 13.00 12.50 -5.06
C PRO A 115 13.12 13.48 -3.88
N TYR A 116 12.05 14.20 -3.54
CA TYR A 116 12.02 15.14 -2.42
C TYR A 116 11.36 14.57 -1.17
N ALA A 117 10.80 13.35 -1.25
CA ALA A 117 10.17 12.68 -0.14
C ALA A 117 11.16 11.93 0.75
N LYS A 118 10.83 11.77 2.03
CA LYS A 118 11.44 10.77 2.89
C LYS A 118 10.69 9.44 2.73
N TYR A 119 11.43 8.37 2.48
CA TYR A 119 10.89 7.02 2.39
C TYR A 119 11.10 6.28 3.72
N TYR A 120 10.01 5.90 4.36
CA TYR A 120 10.02 5.14 5.62
C TYR A 120 9.83 3.67 5.32
N VAL A 121 10.90 2.89 5.49
CA VAL A 121 11.00 1.49 5.05
C VAL A 121 11.47 0.62 6.20
N GLN A 122 10.80 -0.49 6.45
CA GLN A 122 11.28 -1.47 7.42
C GLN A 122 12.55 -2.15 6.89
N ARG A 123 13.66 -1.99 7.60
CA ARG A 123 14.96 -2.49 7.15
C ARG A 123 14.96 -4.01 6.95
N ARG A 124 14.35 -4.75 7.87
CA ARG A 124 14.30 -6.22 7.79
C ARG A 124 13.44 -6.72 6.61
N GLU A 125 12.35 -6.02 6.28
CA GLU A 125 11.56 -6.32 5.08
C GLU A 125 12.40 -6.12 3.80
N PHE A 126 13.15 -5.02 3.74
CA PHE A 126 14.06 -4.77 2.62
C PHE A 126 15.13 -5.86 2.49
N ASP A 127 15.83 -6.20 3.57
CA ASP A 127 16.88 -7.22 3.57
C ASP A 127 16.34 -8.59 3.17
N GLU A 128 15.11 -8.95 3.63
CA GLU A 128 14.45 -10.20 3.31
C GLU A 128 14.08 -10.27 1.82
N VAL A 129 13.49 -9.22 1.26
CA VAL A 129 13.10 -9.17 -0.16
C VAL A 129 14.33 -9.14 -1.06
N MET A 130 15.35 -8.36 -0.72
CA MET A 130 16.60 -8.32 -1.51
C MET A 130 17.31 -9.67 -1.56
N LYS A 131 17.21 -10.45 -0.49
CA LYS A 131 17.84 -11.79 -0.39
C LYS A 131 17.03 -12.87 -1.10
N ASN A 132 15.71 -12.84 -1.01
CA ASN A 132 14.86 -14.00 -1.36
C ASN A 132 13.96 -13.79 -2.58
N SER A 133 13.79 -12.55 -3.06
CA SER A 133 12.97 -12.30 -4.26
C SER A 133 13.72 -12.76 -5.52
N HIS A 134 12.97 -13.39 -6.43
CA HIS A 134 13.42 -13.76 -7.76
C HIS A 134 12.85 -12.86 -8.86
N ASN A 135 12.22 -11.73 -8.50
CA ASN A 135 11.68 -10.76 -9.44
C ASN A 135 12.72 -9.66 -9.74
N PRO A 136 13.43 -9.71 -10.88
CA PRO A 136 14.51 -8.77 -11.16
C PRO A 136 13.99 -7.34 -11.34
N THR A 137 12.78 -7.16 -11.83
CA THR A 137 12.17 -5.83 -11.98
C THR A 137 11.92 -5.20 -10.60
N LEU A 138 11.35 -5.95 -9.67
CA LEU A 138 11.12 -5.47 -8.31
C LEU A 138 12.46 -5.16 -7.62
N LEU A 139 13.44 -6.06 -7.71
CA LEU A 139 14.76 -5.85 -7.12
C LEU A 139 15.44 -4.58 -7.65
N ALA A 140 15.33 -4.30 -8.96
CA ALA A 140 15.84 -3.06 -9.53
C ALA A 140 15.07 -1.83 -8.99
N GLN A 141 13.75 -1.92 -8.88
CA GLN A 141 12.90 -0.83 -8.41
C GLN A 141 13.16 -0.46 -6.94
N ILE A 142 13.29 -1.45 -6.06
CA ILE A 142 13.52 -1.20 -4.62
C ILE A 142 15.01 -0.98 -4.28
N GLY A 143 15.92 -1.54 -5.06
CA GLY A 143 17.35 -1.47 -4.81
C GLY A 143 17.92 -0.05 -4.81
N VAL A 144 17.25 0.89 -5.48
CA VAL A 144 17.66 2.32 -5.45
C VAL A 144 17.62 2.91 -4.04
N LEU A 145 16.78 2.35 -3.15
CA LEU A 145 16.67 2.81 -1.77
C LEU A 145 17.99 2.69 -0.99
N GLU A 146 18.84 1.74 -1.34
CA GLU A 146 20.10 1.52 -0.64
C GLU A 146 21.04 2.72 -0.69
N ASN A 147 20.98 3.46 -1.80
CA ASN A 147 21.82 4.63 -2.06
C ASN A 147 21.07 5.96 -2.05
N PHE A 148 19.78 5.94 -1.81
CA PHE A 148 18.98 7.16 -1.78
C PHE A 148 19.03 7.81 -0.40
N SER A 149 19.51 9.05 -0.32
CA SER A 149 19.69 9.79 0.93
C SER A 149 18.38 10.14 1.66
N GLY A 150 17.24 10.05 0.96
CA GLY A 150 15.90 10.28 1.52
C GLY A 150 15.32 9.08 2.27
N VAL A 151 16.00 7.93 2.33
CA VAL A 151 15.48 6.77 3.07
C VAL A 151 15.70 6.91 4.56
N VAL A 152 14.65 6.59 5.31
CA VAL A 152 14.65 6.43 6.76
C VAL A 152 14.39 4.94 7.06
N TRP A 153 15.42 4.23 7.42
CA TRP A 153 15.33 2.82 7.78
C TRP A 153 14.68 2.64 9.15
N LEU A 154 13.50 2.05 9.17
CA LEU A 154 12.82 1.66 10.40
C LEU A 154 13.40 0.32 10.86
N THR A 155 13.91 0.28 12.10
CA THR A 155 14.58 -0.91 12.66
C THR A 155 13.82 -1.51 13.85
N GLN A 156 12.84 -0.77 14.38
CA GLN A 156 12.03 -1.18 15.52
C GLN A 156 10.74 -1.86 15.05
N ASP A 157 10.16 -2.70 15.90
CA ASP A 157 8.87 -3.35 15.62
C ASP A 157 7.71 -2.37 15.63
N LYS A 158 7.84 -1.28 16.36
CA LYS A 158 6.85 -0.19 16.43
C LYS A 158 7.54 1.13 16.73
N GLY A 159 6.90 2.21 16.32
CA GLY A 159 7.41 3.56 16.57
C GLY A 159 6.47 4.64 16.10
N VAL A 160 6.95 5.87 16.19
CA VAL A 160 6.21 7.07 15.79
C VAL A 160 7.12 7.95 14.94
N ILE A 161 6.63 8.39 13.80
CA ILE A 161 7.31 9.30 12.87
C ILE A 161 6.63 10.66 12.97
N ASP A 162 7.42 11.68 13.30
CA ASP A 162 7.02 13.11 13.38
C ASP A 162 5.73 13.35 14.22
N ASN A 163 5.49 12.55 15.26
CA ASN A 163 4.28 12.55 16.09
C ASN A 163 2.97 12.33 15.30
N LEU A 164 3.04 11.88 14.07
CA LEU A 164 1.93 11.77 13.14
C LEU A 164 1.66 10.30 12.72
N ILE A 165 2.70 9.58 12.27
CA ILE A 165 2.56 8.22 11.77
C ILE A 165 3.03 7.24 12.84
N HIS A 166 2.09 6.53 13.44
CA HIS A 166 2.37 5.40 14.33
C HIS A 166 2.43 4.14 13.48
N TYR A 167 3.47 3.32 13.63
CA TYR A 167 3.60 2.07 12.87
C TYR A 167 3.89 0.89 13.80
N GLU A 168 3.50 -0.31 13.33
CA GLU A 168 3.76 -1.56 14.02
C GLU A 168 3.91 -2.72 13.02
N ILE A 169 4.89 -3.59 13.25
CA ILE A 169 5.05 -4.83 12.50
C ILE A 169 4.00 -5.84 12.93
N THR A 170 3.33 -6.45 11.97
CA THR A 170 2.26 -7.42 12.21
C THR A 170 2.72 -8.86 12.03
N GLY A 171 3.62 -9.13 11.07
CA GLY A 171 4.09 -10.46 10.74
C GLY A 171 2.98 -11.43 10.34
N GLY A 172 1.91 -10.92 9.72
CA GLY A 172 0.79 -11.72 9.24
C GLY A 172 0.92 -12.06 7.75
N HIS A 173 0.98 -11.04 6.90
CA HIS A 173 1.05 -11.18 5.45
C HIS A 173 2.48 -11.50 4.98
N SER A 174 3.47 -10.69 5.34
CA SER A 174 4.90 -11.02 5.28
C SER A 174 5.51 -10.91 6.67
N GLU A 175 6.75 -11.41 6.85
CA GLU A 175 7.39 -11.48 8.17
C GLU A 175 7.52 -10.11 8.83
N PHE A 176 7.85 -9.08 8.05
CA PHE A 176 8.08 -7.73 8.54
C PHE A 176 7.06 -6.72 7.99
N HIS A 177 5.92 -7.20 7.48
CA HIS A 177 4.81 -6.34 7.09
C HIS A 177 4.41 -5.42 8.24
N GLN A 178 4.27 -4.13 7.95
CA GLN A 178 3.88 -3.13 8.94
C GLN A 178 2.58 -2.42 8.55
N VAL A 179 1.86 -1.98 9.56
CA VAL A 179 0.66 -1.16 9.44
C VAL A 179 0.90 0.23 10.00
N ALA A 180 0.04 1.17 9.67
CA ALA A 180 0.18 2.54 10.15
C ALA A 180 -1.15 3.15 10.61
N TRP A 181 -1.06 4.01 11.63
CA TRP A 181 -2.11 4.92 12.07
C TRP A 181 -1.61 6.36 11.89
N MET A 182 -2.24 7.13 11.03
CA MET A 182 -2.02 8.57 10.95
C MET A 182 -2.94 9.24 11.96
N LYS A 183 -2.34 9.96 12.90
CA LYS A 183 -3.07 10.61 14.01
C LYS A 183 -2.80 12.12 14.00
N GLU A 184 -3.84 12.88 13.74
CA GLU A 184 -3.78 14.34 13.77
C GLU A 184 -5.07 14.89 14.37
N ASN A 185 -4.94 15.75 15.39
CA ASN A 185 -6.06 16.20 16.21
C ASN A 185 -6.80 14.99 16.81
N GLU A 186 -8.10 14.86 16.60
CA GLU A 186 -8.91 13.72 17.07
C GLU A 186 -9.17 12.69 15.96
N GLU A 187 -8.57 12.89 14.77
CA GLU A 187 -8.76 12.00 13.64
C GLU A 187 -7.71 10.89 13.61
N ILE A 188 -8.15 9.68 13.31
CA ILE A 188 -7.29 8.51 13.11
C ILE A 188 -7.62 7.87 11.78
N ILE A 189 -6.63 7.80 10.88
CA ILE A 189 -6.71 7.02 9.66
C ILE A 189 -5.85 5.78 9.84
N PHE A 190 -6.45 4.60 9.71
CA PHE A 190 -5.76 3.31 9.80
C PHE A 190 -5.50 2.72 8.43
N PHE A 191 -4.25 2.38 8.17
CA PHE A 191 -3.80 1.69 6.98
C PHE A 191 -3.23 0.33 7.35
N GLY A 192 -4.01 -0.72 7.10
CA GLY A 192 -3.65 -2.10 7.41
C GLY A 192 -3.01 -2.85 6.25
N ALA A 193 -2.89 -2.21 5.07
CA ALA A 193 -2.38 -2.79 3.84
C ALA A 193 -2.90 -4.23 3.64
N ASP A 194 -2.03 -5.23 3.40
CA ASP A 194 -2.43 -6.59 3.07
C ASP A 194 -2.89 -7.44 4.25
N VAL A 195 -2.60 -7.02 5.47
CA VAL A 195 -3.20 -7.66 6.66
C VAL A 195 -4.69 -7.29 6.79
N ALA A 196 -5.10 -6.10 6.34
CA ALA A 196 -6.49 -5.64 6.32
C ALA A 196 -6.89 -5.07 4.94
N PRO A 197 -6.85 -5.91 3.86
CA PRO A 197 -6.90 -5.41 2.50
C PRO A 197 -8.29 -4.98 2.02
N GLN A 198 -9.35 -5.52 2.62
CA GLN A 198 -10.73 -5.34 2.17
C GLN A 198 -11.71 -5.27 3.34
N LEU A 199 -12.76 -4.46 3.22
CA LEU A 199 -13.80 -4.30 4.23
C LEU A 199 -14.46 -5.64 4.62
N GLN A 200 -14.74 -6.49 3.63
CA GLN A 200 -15.37 -7.79 3.89
C GLN A 200 -14.49 -8.70 4.75
N GLN A 201 -13.17 -8.63 4.61
CA GLN A 201 -12.25 -9.38 5.46
C GLN A 201 -12.19 -8.87 6.90
N MET A 202 -12.45 -7.57 7.13
CA MET A 202 -12.58 -7.02 8.48
C MET A 202 -13.82 -7.54 9.21
N LYS A 203 -14.92 -7.75 8.46
CA LYS A 203 -16.23 -8.19 8.99
C LYS A 203 -16.34 -9.71 9.17
N SER A 204 -15.34 -10.48 8.77
CA SER A 204 -15.41 -11.95 8.77
C SER A 204 -14.17 -12.58 9.41
N ARG A 205 -14.29 -13.85 9.78
CA ARG A 205 -13.16 -14.66 10.27
C ARG A 205 -12.42 -15.32 9.09
N PHE A 206 -12.13 -14.53 8.08
CA PHE A 206 -11.45 -15.00 6.89
C PHE A 206 -9.96 -15.22 7.16
N VAL A 207 -9.45 -16.39 6.77
CA VAL A 207 -8.02 -16.75 6.83
C VAL A 207 -7.51 -16.83 5.40
N ALA A 208 -6.68 -15.90 5.01
CA ALA A 208 -6.13 -15.86 3.66
C ALA A 208 -5.02 -16.90 3.48
N LYS A 209 -5.05 -17.64 2.37
CA LYS A 209 -4.01 -18.62 2.05
C LYS A 209 -2.73 -18.00 1.49
N TYR A 210 -2.81 -16.75 1.05
CA TYR A 210 -1.67 -15.99 0.54
C TYR A 210 -0.86 -15.31 1.64
N ASP A 211 -1.39 -15.24 2.86
CA ASP A 211 -0.67 -14.73 4.03
C ASP A 211 0.32 -15.78 4.56
N MET A 212 1.46 -15.32 5.06
CA MET A 212 2.43 -16.16 5.75
C MET A 212 1.82 -16.78 7.02
N ASP A 213 1.08 -15.98 7.80
CA ASP A 213 0.26 -16.39 8.93
C ASP A 213 -1.14 -15.75 8.85
N GLY A 214 -2.01 -16.39 8.06
CA GLY A 214 -3.38 -15.90 7.85
C GLY A 214 -4.25 -15.91 9.11
N LYS A 215 -3.93 -16.78 10.09
CA LYS A 215 -4.63 -16.79 11.39
C LYS A 215 -4.26 -15.53 12.19
N LYS A 216 -3.00 -15.20 12.25
CA LYS A 216 -2.50 -13.96 12.89
C LYS A 216 -3.09 -12.72 12.23
N SER A 217 -3.13 -12.67 10.89
CA SER A 217 -3.77 -11.58 10.14
C SER A 217 -5.25 -11.44 10.51
N MET A 218 -5.99 -12.56 10.60
CA MET A 218 -7.39 -12.56 11.03
C MET A 218 -7.55 -12.03 12.46
N GLU A 219 -6.71 -12.45 13.39
CA GLU A 219 -6.75 -12.01 14.80
C GLU A 219 -6.50 -10.50 14.91
N TRP A 220 -5.53 -9.97 14.16
CA TRP A 220 -5.29 -8.53 14.04
C TRP A 220 -6.52 -7.78 13.53
N ARG A 221 -7.14 -8.22 12.43
CA ARG A 221 -8.36 -7.60 11.88
C ARG A 221 -9.49 -7.53 12.91
N GLN A 222 -9.70 -8.60 13.67
CA GLN A 222 -10.73 -8.62 14.71
C GLN A 222 -10.46 -7.59 15.81
N GLN A 223 -9.22 -7.47 16.27
CA GLN A 223 -8.83 -6.47 17.28
C GLN A 223 -9.00 -5.05 16.74
N TRP A 224 -8.50 -4.77 15.52
CA TRP A 224 -8.61 -3.45 14.90
C TRP A 224 -10.05 -3.06 14.61
N TRP A 225 -10.91 -4.01 14.23
CA TRP A 225 -12.32 -3.73 14.01
C TRP A 225 -13.00 -3.22 15.28
N VAL A 226 -12.77 -3.86 16.41
CA VAL A 226 -13.33 -3.47 17.71
C VAL A 226 -12.74 -2.12 18.18
N THR A 227 -11.43 -1.98 18.11
CA THR A 227 -10.76 -0.74 18.55
C THR A 227 -11.12 0.43 17.64
N GLY A 228 -11.11 0.22 16.34
CA GLY A 228 -11.44 1.24 15.35
C GLY A 228 -12.88 1.72 15.43
N ALA A 229 -13.82 0.83 15.78
CA ALA A 229 -15.20 1.24 16.06
C ALA A 229 -15.27 2.14 17.29
N LYS A 230 -14.57 1.78 18.37
CA LYS A 230 -14.57 2.55 19.62
C LYS A 230 -13.89 3.92 19.45
N GLU A 231 -12.79 3.95 18.72
CA GLU A 231 -11.98 5.17 18.52
C GLU A 231 -12.31 5.91 17.21
N GLN A 232 -13.36 5.50 16.51
CA GLN A 232 -13.87 6.15 15.30
C GLN A 232 -12.84 6.26 14.17
N TRP A 233 -12.06 5.18 13.93
CA TRP A 233 -11.07 5.17 12.87
C TRP A 233 -11.70 5.24 11.48
N THR A 234 -11.01 5.92 10.56
CA THR A 234 -11.21 5.76 9.13
C THR A 234 -10.25 4.68 8.64
N PHE A 235 -10.79 3.56 8.18
CA PHE A 235 -10.02 2.47 7.59
C PHE A 235 -9.72 2.75 6.12
N ALA A 236 -8.51 2.49 5.67
CA ALA A 236 -8.08 2.52 4.28
C ALA A 236 -7.82 1.10 3.78
N PHE A 237 -8.50 0.68 2.71
CA PHE A 237 -8.45 -0.69 2.17
C PHE A 237 -7.78 -0.72 0.80
N TYR A 238 -6.56 -1.21 0.78
CA TYR A 238 -5.70 -1.19 -0.42
C TYR A 238 -6.26 -2.01 -1.58
N HIS A 239 -6.94 -3.10 -1.29
CA HIS A 239 -7.43 -4.07 -2.27
C HIS A 239 -8.95 -4.13 -2.40
N ASP A 240 -9.69 -3.19 -1.81
CA ASP A 240 -11.15 -3.18 -1.92
C ASP A 240 -11.61 -2.44 -3.18
N ILE A 241 -12.31 -3.16 -4.08
CA ILE A 241 -12.77 -2.62 -5.36
C ILE A 241 -13.90 -1.58 -5.17
N GLY A 242 -14.74 -1.77 -4.14
CA GLY A 242 -15.94 -0.95 -3.99
C GLY A 242 -15.87 0.08 -2.87
N GLN A 243 -15.03 -0.14 -1.87
CA GLN A 243 -15.01 0.63 -0.64
C GLN A 243 -13.57 0.95 -0.21
N PRO A 244 -12.89 1.91 -0.85
CA PRO A 244 -11.50 2.25 -0.55
C PRO A 244 -11.29 2.75 0.88
N THR A 245 -12.28 3.46 1.44
CA THR A 245 -12.24 3.93 2.83
C THR A 245 -13.55 3.65 3.52
N PHE A 246 -13.50 3.37 4.82
CA PHE A 246 -14.69 3.10 5.61
C PHE A 246 -14.51 3.59 7.06
N ARG A 247 -15.55 4.21 7.60
CA ARG A 247 -15.66 4.56 9.01
C ARG A 247 -16.89 3.85 9.61
N ILE A 248 -16.69 3.22 10.76
CA ILE A 248 -17.78 2.56 11.44
C ILE A 248 -18.66 3.63 12.07
N ASP A 249 -19.93 3.70 11.62
CA ASP A 249 -20.91 4.58 12.25
C ASP A 249 -21.41 3.90 13.52
N THR A 250 -21.15 4.52 14.67
CA THR A 250 -21.62 4.06 15.99
C THR A 250 -22.85 4.83 16.48
N THR A 251 -23.41 5.72 15.64
CA THR A 251 -24.64 6.45 15.94
C THR A 251 -25.87 5.58 15.63
N ILE A 252 -26.13 4.57 16.48
CA ILE A 252 -27.42 3.90 16.59
C ILE A 252 -27.88 3.90 18.05
#